data_3f0376d54032c943ba4b4fa0c5c79d4c
#
_entry.id   3f0376d54032c943ba4b4fa0c5c79d4c
#
_cell.length_a   1.000
_cell.length_b   1.000
_cell.length_c   1.000
_cell.angle_alpha   90.00
_cell.angle_beta   90.00
_cell.angle_gamma   90.00
#
_symmetry.space_group_name_H-M   'P 1'
#
loop_
_entity.id
_entity.type
_entity.pdbx_description
1 polymer ?
#
loop_
_entity_poly.entity_id
_entity_poly.type
_entity_poly.pdbx_seq_one_letter_code
_entity_poly.pdbx_strand_id
1 'polypeptide(L)'
;LKKQAIAEARFLRAFYYYRLYINFGEIIPIYLHQIEGTEKEFYPDQAKPGELVEFIENELKEVQSDLPEKYSEDQGGRATRYAAAALLGKFYMFRGELSKAEKEFEKLIGKFGLMENFADNFDGLHKNNKESVFEVQFSGNQEGGHYEYNLFALHLAPFGAYDGGYEEAYPSNWLFEVMKQDKTAAGKYSDRTISTI
;
A
#
# COMPACT_ATOMS: atom_id res chain seq x y z
N LEU A 1 -14.27 -3.85 -19.99
CA LEU A 1 -12.80 -3.76 -20.12
C LEU A 1 -12.29 -2.31 -20.07
N LYS A 2 -12.72 -1.39 -20.98
CA LYS A 2 -12.20 -0.01 -21.04
C LYS A 2 -12.45 0.77 -19.74
N LYS A 3 -13.66 0.73 -19.18
CA LYS A 3 -13.98 1.40 -17.90
C LYS A 3 -13.14 0.89 -16.75
N GLN A 4 -12.97 -0.41 -16.64
CA GLN A 4 -12.18 -1.05 -15.63
C GLN A 4 -10.71 -0.64 -15.72
N ALA A 5 -10.10 -0.67 -16.91
CA ALA A 5 -8.71 -0.25 -17.11
C ALA A 5 -8.50 1.23 -16.73
N ILE A 6 -9.46 2.10 -17.05
CA ILE A 6 -9.44 3.50 -16.63
C ILE A 6 -9.53 3.62 -15.10
N ALA A 7 -10.39 2.83 -14.46
CA ALA A 7 -10.56 2.84 -13.01
C ALA A 7 -9.29 2.37 -12.29
N GLU A 8 -8.62 1.33 -12.81
CA GLU A 8 -7.32 0.87 -12.27
C GLU A 8 -6.23 1.95 -12.41
N ALA A 9 -6.13 2.61 -13.56
CA ALA A 9 -5.18 3.71 -13.75
C ALA A 9 -5.47 4.90 -12.80
N ARG A 10 -6.74 5.24 -12.60
CA ARG A 10 -7.18 6.27 -11.65
C ARG A 10 -6.88 5.88 -10.21
N PHE A 11 -7.11 4.61 -9.83
CA PHE A 11 -6.73 4.09 -8.51
C PHE A 11 -5.23 4.25 -8.27
N LEU A 12 -4.39 3.83 -9.21
CA LEU A 12 -2.93 3.97 -9.09
C LEU A 12 -2.51 5.44 -9.01
N ARG A 13 -3.12 6.32 -9.78
CA ARG A 13 -2.89 7.76 -9.69
C ARG A 13 -3.21 8.28 -8.29
N ALA A 14 -4.38 7.95 -7.76
CA ALA A 14 -4.76 8.34 -6.40
C ALA A 14 -3.84 7.73 -5.34
N PHE A 15 -3.39 6.49 -5.52
CA PHE A 15 -2.42 5.83 -4.64
C PHE A 15 -1.10 6.60 -4.58
N TYR A 16 -0.54 7.01 -5.73
CA TYR A 16 0.70 7.77 -5.75
C TYR A 16 0.52 9.18 -5.20
N TYR A 17 -0.60 9.86 -5.48
CA TYR A 17 -0.89 11.17 -4.87
C TYR A 17 -1.09 11.06 -3.36
N TYR A 18 -1.71 10.00 -2.86
CA TYR A 18 -1.76 9.73 -1.42
C TYR A 18 -0.35 9.57 -0.82
N ARG A 19 0.54 8.83 -1.49
CA ARG A 19 1.94 8.69 -1.05
C ARG A 19 2.68 10.02 -1.03
N LEU A 20 2.46 10.85 -2.03
CA LEU A 20 3.02 12.21 -2.07
C LEU A 20 2.41 13.08 -0.95
N TYR A 21 1.10 13.02 -0.75
CA TYR A 21 0.40 13.77 0.28
C TYR A 21 0.92 13.50 1.69
N ILE A 22 1.11 12.25 2.07
CA ILE A 22 1.61 11.90 3.41
C ILE A 22 3.06 12.32 3.66
N ASN A 23 3.86 12.53 2.61
CA ASN A 23 5.27 12.93 2.72
C ASN A 23 5.49 14.43 2.55
N PHE A 24 4.69 15.11 1.71
CA PHE A 24 4.93 16.49 1.28
C PHE A 24 3.76 17.45 1.56
N GLY A 25 2.64 16.94 2.07
CA GLY A 25 1.44 17.76 2.31
C GLY A 25 0.56 17.93 1.07
N GLU A 26 -0.34 18.92 1.12
CA GLU A 26 -1.42 19.06 0.14
C GLU A 26 -1.15 19.99 -1.05
N ILE A 27 -0.05 20.71 -1.03
CA ILE A 27 0.26 21.75 -2.04
C ILE A 27 1.07 21.22 -3.25
N ILE A 28 0.97 19.94 -3.52
CA ILE A 28 1.69 19.27 -4.61
C ILE A 28 0.98 19.54 -5.93
N PRO A 29 1.70 19.84 -7.04
CA PRO A 29 1.10 20.00 -8.35
C PRO A 29 0.33 18.76 -8.80
N ILE A 30 -0.84 18.95 -9.42
CA ILE A 30 -1.67 17.86 -9.93
C ILE A 30 -1.54 17.75 -11.44
N TYR A 31 -0.99 16.64 -11.91
CA TYR A 31 -0.86 16.32 -13.33
C TYR A 31 -2.00 15.41 -13.77
N LEU A 32 -2.79 15.86 -14.75
CA LEU A 32 -3.94 15.12 -15.28
C LEU A 32 -3.72 14.59 -16.70
N HIS A 33 -2.66 15.00 -17.34
CA HIS A 33 -2.32 14.63 -18.73
C HIS A 33 -0.81 14.42 -18.86
N GLN A 34 -0.41 13.78 -19.95
CA GLN A 34 0.99 13.60 -20.29
C GLN A 34 1.63 14.95 -20.57
N ILE A 35 2.85 15.13 -20.08
CA ILE A 35 3.67 16.30 -20.38
C ILE A 35 4.19 16.16 -21.80
N GLU A 36 3.90 17.15 -22.67
CA GLU A 36 4.32 17.15 -24.08
C GLU A 36 5.68 17.80 -24.32
N GLY A 37 6.32 18.30 -23.24
CA GLY A 37 7.70 18.78 -23.29
C GLY A 37 7.84 20.30 -23.41
N THR A 38 6.80 21.08 -23.14
CA THR A 38 6.94 22.54 -23.00
C THR A 38 7.49 22.89 -21.62
N GLU A 39 8.31 23.94 -21.54
CA GLU A 39 8.91 24.38 -20.27
C GLU A 39 7.85 24.68 -19.20
N LYS A 40 6.73 25.27 -19.61
CA LYS A 40 5.61 25.57 -18.71
C LYS A 40 4.95 24.33 -18.09
N GLU A 41 4.93 23.19 -18.80
CA GLU A 41 4.38 21.94 -18.30
C GLU A 41 5.28 21.26 -17.28
N PHE A 42 6.59 21.50 -17.33
CA PHE A 42 7.53 20.97 -16.33
C PHE A 42 7.48 21.71 -15.00
N TYR A 43 6.95 22.93 -14.97
CA TYR A 43 6.88 23.76 -13.76
C TYR A 43 5.44 24.25 -13.50
N PRO A 44 4.50 23.33 -13.25
CA PRO A 44 3.12 23.70 -12.96
C PRO A 44 3.01 24.41 -11.60
N ASP A 45 1.95 25.18 -11.44
CA ASP A 45 1.61 25.77 -10.17
C ASP A 45 1.30 24.69 -9.12
N GLN A 46 1.57 24.99 -7.87
CA GLN A 46 1.16 24.15 -6.75
C GLN A 46 -0.37 24.09 -6.65
N ALA A 47 -0.88 22.95 -6.19
CA ALA A 47 -2.30 22.80 -5.88
C ALA A 47 -2.73 23.82 -4.81
N LYS A 48 -3.95 24.33 -4.92
CA LYS A 48 -4.54 25.18 -3.89
C LYS A 48 -4.85 24.34 -2.64
N PRO A 49 -4.91 24.96 -1.45
CA PRO A 49 -5.33 24.28 -0.24
C PRO A 49 -6.65 23.52 -0.45
N GLY A 50 -6.68 22.24 -0.10
CA GLY A 50 -7.83 21.35 -0.26
C GLY A 50 -7.99 20.73 -1.64
N GLU A 51 -7.40 21.26 -2.70
CA GLU A 51 -7.58 20.76 -4.08
C GLU A 51 -7.06 19.32 -4.26
N LEU A 52 -5.86 19.02 -3.74
CA LEU A 52 -5.31 17.66 -3.79
C LEU A 52 -6.12 16.69 -2.93
N VAL A 53 -6.63 17.16 -1.80
CA VAL A 53 -7.48 16.36 -0.92
C VAL A 53 -8.77 15.97 -1.63
N GLU A 54 -9.46 16.93 -2.21
CA GLU A 54 -10.68 16.70 -2.97
C GLU A 54 -10.42 15.79 -4.18
N PHE A 55 -9.31 15.98 -4.85
CA PHE A 55 -8.89 15.15 -5.98
C PHE A 55 -8.74 13.66 -5.58
N ILE A 56 -7.95 13.38 -4.54
CA ILE A 56 -7.74 12.00 -4.06
C ILE A 56 -9.07 11.37 -3.60
N GLU A 57 -9.88 12.12 -2.87
CA GLU A 57 -11.17 11.67 -2.35
C GLU A 57 -12.13 11.30 -3.49
N ASN A 58 -12.25 12.14 -4.50
CA ASN A 58 -13.13 11.92 -5.65
C ASN A 58 -12.65 10.75 -6.51
N GLU A 59 -11.33 10.67 -6.82
CA GLU A 59 -10.77 9.55 -7.56
C GLU A 59 -11.10 8.22 -6.88
N LEU A 60 -10.83 8.09 -5.59
CA LEU A 60 -11.05 6.84 -4.86
C LEU A 60 -12.53 6.50 -4.65
N LYS A 61 -13.42 7.47 -4.55
CA LYS A 61 -14.86 7.22 -4.50
C LYS A 61 -15.42 6.71 -5.83
N GLU A 62 -15.09 7.39 -6.90
CA GLU A 62 -15.65 7.09 -8.22
C GLU A 62 -15.19 5.73 -8.74
N VAL A 63 -13.92 5.37 -8.58
CA VAL A 63 -13.39 4.10 -9.09
C VAL A 63 -13.98 2.87 -8.41
N GLN A 64 -14.53 2.99 -7.18
CA GLN A 64 -15.16 1.86 -6.49
C GLN A 64 -16.31 1.24 -7.29
N SER A 65 -17.05 2.04 -8.07
CA SER A 65 -18.16 1.54 -8.89
C SER A 65 -17.71 0.78 -10.13
N ASP A 66 -16.54 1.12 -10.67
CA ASP A 66 -16.03 0.59 -11.94
C ASP A 66 -14.98 -0.53 -11.74
N LEU A 67 -14.49 -0.71 -10.52
CA LEU A 67 -13.58 -1.79 -10.14
C LEU A 67 -14.36 -3.04 -9.70
N PRO A 68 -13.89 -4.25 -10.05
CA PRO A 68 -14.51 -5.48 -9.60
C PRO A 68 -14.25 -5.73 -8.10
N GLU A 69 -15.01 -6.68 -7.53
CA GLU A 69 -14.79 -7.14 -6.16
C GLU A 69 -13.56 -8.05 -6.06
N LYS A 70 -13.33 -8.86 -7.08
CA LYS A 70 -12.25 -9.85 -7.13
C LYS A 70 -11.81 -10.06 -8.56
N TYR A 71 -10.54 -10.38 -8.74
CA TYR A 71 -9.98 -10.88 -10.00
C TYR A 71 -9.77 -12.39 -9.93
N SER A 72 -9.56 -13.02 -11.08
CA SER A 72 -9.06 -14.39 -11.17
C SER A 72 -7.62 -14.48 -10.62
N GLU A 73 -7.21 -15.68 -10.23
CA GLU A 73 -5.89 -15.88 -9.58
C GLU A 73 -4.72 -15.46 -10.47
N ASP A 74 -4.83 -15.65 -11.77
CA ASP A 74 -3.83 -15.21 -12.78
C ASP A 74 -3.72 -13.69 -12.91
N GLN A 75 -4.65 -12.94 -12.33
CA GLN A 75 -4.68 -11.47 -12.34
C GLN A 75 -4.54 -10.88 -10.92
N GLY A 76 -3.93 -11.62 -10.01
CA GLY A 76 -3.64 -11.15 -8.66
C GLY A 76 -2.85 -9.83 -8.65
N GLY A 77 -3.01 -9.03 -7.60
CA GLY A 77 -2.33 -7.73 -7.46
C GLY A 77 -2.99 -6.56 -8.17
N ARG A 78 -4.04 -6.77 -8.98
CA ARG A 78 -4.81 -5.67 -9.58
C ARG A 78 -5.75 -5.01 -8.56
N ALA A 79 -6.01 -3.72 -8.76
CA ALA A 79 -6.83 -2.95 -7.84
C ALA A 79 -8.30 -3.39 -7.87
N THR A 80 -8.85 -3.72 -6.71
CA THR A 80 -10.27 -4.04 -6.49
C THR A 80 -11.01 -2.84 -5.92
N ARG A 81 -12.35 -2.88 -5.92
CA ARG A 81 -13.16 -1.87 -5.21
C ARG A 81 -12.84 -1.80 -3.72
N TYR A 82 -12.47 -2.94 -3.12
CA TYR A 82 -12.08 -2.99 -1.71
C TYR A 82 -10.70 -2.36 -1.46
N ALA A 83 -9.77 -2.49 -2.41
CA ALA A 83 -8.50 -1.77 -2.35
C ALA A 83 -8.72 -0.26 -2.37
N ALA A 84 -9.64 0.23 -3.23
CA ALA A 84 -9.98 1.65 -3.28
C ALA A 84 -10.68 2.14 -2.00
N ALA A 85 -11.60 1.36 -1.44
CA ALA A 85 -12.25 1.67 -0.17
C ALA A 85 -11.26 1.68 0.99
N ALA A 86 -10.37 0.68 1.07
CA ALA A 86 -9.34 0.62 2.11
C ALA A 86 -8.36 1.82 2.04
N LEU A 87 -7.93 2.18 0.83
CA LEU A 87 -7.04 3.33 0.64
C LEU A 87 -7.74 4.64 1.02
N LEU A 88 -9.01 4.81 0.66
CA LEU A 88 -9.81 5.98 1.05
C LEU A 88 -10.01 6.04 2.57
N GLY A 89 -10.30 4.90 3.21
CA GLY A 89 -10.39 4.80 4.67
C GLY A 89 -9.08 5.20 5.35
N LYS A 90 -7.93 4.73 4.85
CA LYS A 90 -6.60 5.14 5.34
C LYS A 90 -6.35 6.63 5.15
N PHE A 91 -6.74 7.19 4.00
CA PHE A 91 -6.63 8.62 3.73
C PHE A 91 -7.44 9.45 4.73
N TYR A 92 -8.70 9.10 4.99
CA TYR A 92 -9.52 9.74 6.01
C TYR A 92 -8.95 9.59 7.42
N MET A 93 -8.46 8.39 7.77
CA MET A 93 -7.84 8.16 9.07
C MET A 93 -6.60 9.04 9.28
N PHE A 94 -5.74 9.16 8.27
CA PHE A 94 -4.56 10.04 8.31
C PHE A 94 -4.94 11.52 8.52
N ARG A 95 -6.10 11.93 7.99
CA ARG A 95 -6.64 13.29 8.16
C ARG A 95 -7.42 13.49 9.46
N GLY A 96 -7.60 12.46 10.28
CA GLY A 96 -8.41 12.51 11.50
C GLY A 96 -9.92 12.46 11.26
N GLU A 97 -10.38 12.18 10.05
CA GLU A 97 -11.80 12.11 9.67
C GLU A 97 -12.39 10.72 9.97
N LEU A 98 -12.35 10.31 11.25
CA LEU A 98 -12.56 8.92 11.68
C LEU A 98 -13.92 8.36 11.27
N SER A 99 -15.00 9.15 11.34
CA SER A 99 -16.35 8.70 10.95
C SER A 99 -16.48 8.43 9.44
N LYS A 100 -15.67 9.09 8.59
CA LYS A 100 -15.61 8.77 7.17
C LYS A 100 -14.76 7.53 6.93
N ALA A 101 -13.66 7.39 7.66
CA ALA A 101 -12.79 6.20 7.60
C ALA A 101 -13.56 4.93 7.97
N GLU A 102 -14.33 4.96 9.04
CA GLU A 102 -15.17 3.84 9.49
C GLU A 102 -16.12 3.36 8.39
N LYS A 103 -16.82 4.26 7.71
CA LYS A 103 -17.74 3.92 6.61
C LYS A 103 -17.05 3.25 5.43
N GLU A 104 -15.81 3.61 5.15
CA GLU A 104 -15.04 2.97 4.08
C GLU A 104 -14.56 1.58 4.52
N PHE A 105 -14.10 1.42 5.76
CA PHE A 105 -13.67 0.14 6.29
C PHE A 105 -14.81 -0.86 6.51
N GLU A 106 -16.02 -0.39 6.84
CA GLU A 106 -17.22 -1.23 6.93
C GLU A 106 -17.48 -2.03 5.65
N LYS A 107 -17.13 -1.49 4.47
CA LYS A 107 -17.28 -2.17 3.18
C LYS A 107 -16.41 -3.43 3.05
N LEU A 108 -15.35 -3.55 3.87
CA LEU A 108 -14.42 -4.66 3.87
C LEU A 108 -14.80 -5.78 4.85
N ILE A 109 -15.71 -5.52 5.78
CA ILE A 109 -16.13 -6.49 6.80
C ILE A 109 -16.69 -7.75 6.12
N GLY A 110 -16.14 -8.91 6.49
CA GLY A 110 -16.53 -10.22 5.95
C GLY A 110 -16.02 -10.52 4.53
N LYS A 111 -15.19 -9.61 3.94
CA LYS A 111 -14.57 -9.83 2.62
C LYS A 111 -13.14 -10.34 2.72
N PHE A 112 -12.48 -10.06 3.82
CA PHE A 112 -11.12 -10.46 4.16
C PHE A 112 -11.10 -11.17 5.50
N GLY A 113 -10.00 -11.84 5.83
CA GLY A 113 -9.84 -12.54 7.09
C GLY A 113 -8.39 -12.51 7.54
N LEU A 114 -8.14 -12.73 8.83
CA LEU A 114 -6.77 -12.82 9.35
C LEU A 114 -6.16 -14.17 8.99
N MET A 115 -4.85 -14.19 8.73
CA MET A 115 -4.08 -15.43 8.61
C MET A 115 -4.00 -16.13 9.97
N GLU A 116 -3.98 -17.45 9.95
CA GLU A 116 -3.85 -18.25 11.18
C GLU A 116 -2.47 -18.09 11.80
N ASN A 117 -1.46 -18.05 10.95
CA ASN A 117 -0.09 -17.81 11.34
C ASN A 117 0.33 -16.41 10.86
N PHE A 118 0.70 -15.55 11.79
CA PHE A 118 1.11 -14.17 11.51
C PHE A 118 2.33 -14.09 10.56
N ALA A 119 3.28 -15.02 10.68
CA ALA A 119 4.49 -15.06 9.87
C ALA A 119 4.21 -15.25 8.38
N ASP A 120 3.11 -15.92 8.00
CA ASP A 120 2.74 -16.18 6.61
C ASP A 120 2.47 -14.90 5.80
N ASN A 121 2.25 -13.78 6.48
CA ASN A 121 2.13 -12.47 5.81
C ASN A 121 3.46 -11.90 5.32
N PHE A 122 4.60 -12.46 5.76
CA PHE A 122 5.92 -11.87 5.53
C PHE A 122 6.93 -12.83 4.89
N ASP A 123 6.57 -14.09 4.69
CA ASP A 123 7.47 -15.14 4.19
C ASP A 123 7.68 -15.11 2.67
N GLY A 124 6.90 -14.30 1.95
CA GLY A 124 6.93 -14.21 0.49
C GLY A 124 6.30 -15.42 -0.24
N LEU A 125 5.85 -16.44 0.48
CA LEU A 125 5.24 -17.66 -0.08
C LEU A 125 3.72 -17.54 -0.17
N HIS A 126 3.11 -16.80 0.74
CA HIS A 126 1.67 -16.63 0.86
C HIS A 126 1.17 -15.30 0.26
N LYS A 127 1.55 -15.05 -1.02
CA LYS A 127 1.14 -13.84 -1.74
C LYS A 127 -0.37 -13.82 -1.98
N ASN A 128 -0.96 -12.61 -1.98
CA ASN A 128 -2.39 -12.41 -2.19
C ASN A 128 -3.27 -13.26 -1.26
N ASN A 129 -2.83 -13.47 -0.03
CA ASN A 129 -3.53 -14.27 0.96
C ASN A 129 -4.86 -13.61 1.40
N LYS A 130 -5.63 -14.30 2.25
CA LYS A 130 -6.96 -13.83 2.69
C LYS A 130 -6.96 -12.54 3.53
N GLU A 131 -5.81 -12.13 4.07
CA GLU A 131 -5.64 -10.89 4.84
C GLU A 131 -5.25 -9.72 3.93
N SER A 132 -4.68 -10.02 2.75
CA SER A 132 -4.18 -9.01 1.82
C SER A 132 -5.30 -8.31 1.07
N VAL A 133 -5.37 -6.99 1.19
CA VAL A 133 -6.35 -6.16 0.48
C VAL A 133 -5.79 -5.68 -0.86
N PHE A 134 -4.52 -5.33 -0.91
CA PHE A 134 -3.80 -4.91 -2.11
C PHE A 134 -2.30 -5.10 -1.90
N GLU A 135 -1.67 -5.78 -2.84
CA GLU A 135 -0.22 -6.02 -2.84
C GLU A 135 0.42 -5.53 -4.13
N VAL A 136 1.58 -4.89 -3.99
CA VAL A 136 2.47 -4.65 -5.13
C VAL A 136 3.22 -5.95 -5.41
N GLN A 137 3.02 -6.50 -6.60
CA GLN A 137 3.62 -7.78 -6.97
C GLN A 137 5.08 -7.57 -7.38
N PHE A 138 5.98 -8.29 -6.71
CA PHE A 138 7.39 -8.37 -7.05
C PHE A 138 7.73 -9.77 -7.55
N SER A 139 8.65 -9.88 -8.48
CA SER A 139 9.12 -11.16 -9.04
C SER A 139 10.64 -11.22 -9.05
N GLY A 140 11.19 -12.38 -8.69
CA GLY A 140 12.61 -12.68 -8.88
C GLY A 140 12.93 -13.15 -10.31
N ASN A 141 11.90 -13.38 -11.14
CA ASN A 141 12.08 -13.81 -12.53
C ASN A 141 12.36 -12.60 -13.41
N GLN A 142 13.31 -12.78 -14.34
CA GLN A 142 13.62 -11.78 -15.34
C GLN A 142 12.59 -11.87 -16.48
N GLU A 143 11.46 -11.19 -16.33
CA GLU A 143 10.47 -11.04 -17.39
C GLU A 143 10.77 -9.77 -18.19
N GLY A 144 10.79 -9.87 -19.51
CA GLY A 144 11.05 -8.71 -20.38
C GLY A 144 12.45 -8.10 -20.26
N GLY A 145 13.42 -8.80 -19.67
CA GLY A 145 14.80 -8.32 -19.51
C GLY A 145 15.04 -7.45 -18.28
N HIS A 146 14.04 -7.28 -17.40
CA HIS A 146 14.15 -6.51 -16.18
C HIS A 146 13.88 -7.40 -14.96
N TYR A 147 14.60 -7.12 -13.88
CA TYR A 147 14.33 -7.72 -12.58
C TYR A 147 13.32 -6.86 -11.83
N GLU A 148 12.27 -7.46 -11.30
CA GLU A 148 11.23 -6.80 -10.51
C GLU A 148 11.38 -7.13 -9.03
N TYR A 149 12.57 -6.86 -8.48
CA TYR A 149 12.81 -7.13 -7.05
C TYR A 149 12.11 -6.15 -6.14
N ASN A 150 11.83 -6.63 -4.95
CA ASN A 150 11.59 -5.75 -3.82
C ASN A 150 12.94 -5.22 -3.30
N LEU A 151 13.41 -4.11 -3.84
CA LEU A 151 14.65 -3.48 -3.39
C LEU A 151 14.61 -3.08 -1.92
N PHE A 152 13.43 -2.81 -1.36
CA PHE A 152 13.27 -2.50 0.05
C PHE A 152 13.71 -3.65 0.96
N ALA A 153 13.36 -4.88 0.59
CA ALA A 153 13.80 -6.07 1.33
C ALA A 153 15.33 -6.21 1.31
N LEU A 154 15.96 -5.94 0.17
CA LEU A 154 17.41 -5.97 0.02
C LEU A 154 18.11 -4.90 0.89
N HIS A 155 17.58 -3.68 0.93
CA HIS A 155 18.15 -2.59 1.72
C HIS A 155 18.00 -2.82 3.23
N LEU A 156 16.92 -3.47 3.67
CA LEU A 156 16.66 -3.74 5.09
C LEU A 156 17.27 -5.06 5.58
N ALA A 157 17.54 -6.01 4.68
CA ALA A 157 18.07 -7.32 5.05
C ALA A 157 19.47 -7.21 5.65
N PRO A 158 19.81 -8.05 6.67
CA PRO A 158 21.14 -8.10 7.24
C PRO A 158 22.19 -8.61 6.25
N PHE A 159 23.45 -8.21 6.42
CA PHE A 159 24.58 -8.63 5.58
C PHE A 159 24.71 -10.16 5.45
N GLY A 160 24.28 -10.90 6.47
CA GLY A 160 24.31 -12.36 6.48
C GLY A 160 23.08 -13.02 5.84
N ALA A 161 22.12 -12.28 5.28
CA ALA A 161 20.98 -12.86 4.58
C ALA A 161 21.42 -13.67 3.37
N TYR A 162 20.64 -14.71 3.00
CA TYR A 162 20.99 -15.69 1.96
C TYR A 162 21.38 -15.05 0.63
N ASP A 163 20.68 -13.97 0.21
CA ASP A 163 20.97 -13.21 -1.01
C ASP A 163 21.74 -11.90 -0.75
N GLY A 164 22.33 -11.76 0.44
CA GLY A 164 22.95 -10.52 0.89
C GLY A 164 21.94 -9.45 1.33
N GLY A 165 22.43 -8.43 2.01
CA GLY A 165 21.65 -7.29 2.43
C GLY A 165 22.56 -6.09 2.70
N TYR A 166 21.99 -4.88 2.72
CA TYR A 166 22.77 -3.65 2.92
C TYR A 166 22.66 -3.10 4.36
N GLU A 167 21.80 -3.67 5.19
CA GLU A 167 21.62 -3.25 6.59
C GLU A 167 21.43 -1.74 6.77
N GLU A 168 20.68 -1.11 5.90
CA GLU A 168 20.51 0.37 5.90
C GLU A 168 19.60 0.88 7.01
N ALA A 169 18.82 0.00 7.64
CA ALA A 169 17.96 0.36 8.74
C ALA A 169 17.96 -0.71 9.85
N TYR A 170 18.16 -0.27 11.07
CA TYR A 170 18.06 -1.11 12.26
C TYR A 170 16.86 -0.70 13.12
N PRO A 171 16.17 -1.65 13.74
CA PRO A 171 15.22 -1.31 14.77
C PRO A 171 15.94 -0.63 15.93
N SER A 172 15.33 0.40 16.50
CA SER A 172 15.90 1.01 17.72
C SER A 172 15.88 0.02 18.89
N ASN A 173 16.83 0.13 19.81
CA ASN A 173 16.84 -0.66 21.03
C ASN A 173 15.52 -0.53 21.81
N TRP A 174 14.91 0.65 21.81
CA TRP A 174 13.62 0.87 22.43
C TRP A 174 12.52 0.00 21.79
N LEU A 175 12.44 -0.04 20.45
CA LEU A 175 11.46 -0.87 19.75
C LEU A 175 11.66 -2.35 20.07
N PHE A 176 12.89 -2.83 20.05
CA PHE A 176 13.25 -4.20 20.39
C PHE A 176 12.80 -4.57 21.82
N GLU A 177 13.07 -3.70 22.81
CA GLU A 177 12.65 -3.95 24.20
C GLU A 177 11.13 -3.88 24.38
N VAL A 178 10.43 -3.00 23.65
CA VAL A 178 8.96 -2.95 23.67
C VAL A 178 8.36 -4.23 23.07
N MET A 179 8.88 -4.72 21.96
CA MET A 179 8.39 -5.94 21.31
C MET A 179 8.59 -7.17 22.23
N LYS A 180 9.68 -7.25 22.98
CA LYS A 180 9.92 -8.31 23.98
C LYS A 180 8.89 -8.34 25.12
N GLN A 181 8.14 -7.26 25.32
CA GLN A 181 7.06 -7.20 26.30
C GLN A 181 5.75 -7.79 25.79
N ASP A 182 5.59 -7.96 24.47
CA ASP A 182 4.41 -8.58 23.86
C ASP A 182 4.44 -10.10 24.08
N LYS A 183 3.78 -10.52 25.15
CA LYS A 183 3.74 -11.92 25.62
C LYS A 183 2.32 -12.46 25.66
N THR A 184 2.20 -13.74 25.44
CA THR A 184 0.98 -14.52 25.67
C THR A 184 0.62 -14.58 27.15
N ALA A 185 -0.61 -14.95 27.48
CA ALA A 185 -1.03 -15.19 28.86
C ALA A 185 -0.17 -16.23 29.62
N ALA A 186 0.49 -17.14 28.89
CA ALA A 186 1.42 -18.13 29.43
C ALA A 186 2.85 -17.58 29.61
N GLY A 187 3.09 -16.29 29.39
CA GLY A 187 4.39 -15.63 29.53
C GLY A 187 5.40 -15.91 28.41
N LYS A 188 5.02 -16.63 27.36
CA LYS A 188 5.85 -16.83 26.16
C LYS A 188 5.79 -15.60 25.27
N TYR A 189 6.80 -15.39 24.42
CA TYR A 189 6.71 -14.37 23.39
C TYR A 189 5.52 -14.64 22.46
N SER A 190 4.85 -13.59 22.03
CA SER A 190 3.78 -13.70 21.03
C SER A 190 4.35 -14.14 19.67
N ASP A 191 3.50 -14.74 18.83
CA ASP A 191 3.89 -15.12 17.47
C ASP A 191 4.34 -13.89 16.65
N ARG A 192 3.74 -12.73 16.92
CA ARG A 192 4.17 -11.44 16.32
C ARG A 192 5.61 -11.12 16.71
N THR A 193 5.95 -11.21 18.01
CA THR A 193 7.30 -10.97 18.49
C THR A 193 8.31 -11.93 17.85
N ILE A 194 8.01 -13.24 17.85
CA ILE A 194 8.89 -14.27 17.28
C ILE A 194 9.11 -14.05 15.77
N SER A 195 8.10 -13.59 15.05
CA SER A 195 8.19 -13.35 13.59
C SER A 195 8.85 -12.03 13.21
N THR A 196 9.09 -11.13 14.17
CA THR A 196 9.64 -9.80 13.90
C THR A 196 11.04 -9.60 14.43
N ILE A 197 11.40 -10.27 15.54
CA ILE A 197 12.71 -10.24 16.18
C ILE A 197 13.27 -11.67 16.33
#